data_247768a0d50fa7829bf9690b0371e44b
#
_entry.id   247768a0d50fa7829bf9690b0371e44b
#
_cell.length_a   1.000
_cell.length_b   1.000
_cell.length_c   1.000
_cell.angle_alpha   90.00
_cell.angle_beta   90.00
_cell.angle_gamma   90.00
#
_symmetry.space_group_name_H-M   'P 1'
#
loop_
_entity.id
_entity.type
_entity.pdbx_description
1 polymer ?
#
loop_
_entity_poly.entity_id
_entity_poly.type
_entity_poly.pdbx_seq_one_letter_code
_entity_poly.pdbx_strand_id
1 'polypeptide(L)'
;MKGKIILKEIVKITAGILVIFVVFESLLRFAYFLRNSMVDYVVLPYNAAQDFGPVPPWVDGFRILEPDETFVWRNRSGVQRSYMDVYSPVQEEKDRTALLRQFLLVLPASLKGNPVWKVSLNSQGFRNKEFSRRKSSSAFRILSLGDSWTFGANVDQEKAYPQRLEGMLEEEFPQADFEVFNLGVLAYSSHQGLELLRRMANEMAPDFVLIGFGMNDASVAGYRDKDMSRYQVQSAMRKKAVRVLEKIEVYKLLRYLSQVMRHKPGTIGEYMQKVAASAGTEAEAWIGGRGNETADYEKLEQYTRVSPSDYEKNIVSMIRLARAHGAGVILLYNELWDTPYRTVLEKVSRAREVPLVDSNTLIDRARAGIERTLEETLDLVPHAESEAARAGEVEVVFRVYSEDRPVSRAIYISGIHPKLGDGIPNQVAMNDDGTHGDQRAGDHVWSYAATFSPGTRLFYVYTNSGEIGRWTGLDIPDIRRFTVPAEKGKGKIYRPVESFGKMYMQADGWHTNAAGYELIARAVLEKLKNDGKVNRYLAQTGRRAIFNRRDPDMRSTGTEG
;
A
#
# COMPACT_ATOMS: atom_id res chain seq x y z
N MET A 1 -4.87 21.04 -66.86
CA MET A 1 -5.58 19.73 -66.70
C MET A 1 -4.83 18.72 -65.85
N LYS A 2 -3.53 18.44 -66.08
CA LYS A 2 -2.77 17.41 -65.30
C LYS A 2 -2.82 17.62 -63.76
N GLY A 3 -2.67 18.86 -63.25
CA GLY A 3 -2.72 19.10 -61.80
C GLY A 3 -4.07 18.80 -61.10
N LYS A 4 -5.22 19.01 -61.79
CA LYS A 4 -6.54 18.65 -61.24
C LYS A 4 -6.76 17.14 -61.16
N ILE A 5 -6.16 16.37 -62.10
CA ILE A 5 -6.24 14.90 -62.10
C ILE A 5 -5.40 14.33 -60.95
N ILE A 6 -4.18 14.83 -60.77
CA ILE A 6 -3.28 14.42 -59.69
C ILE A 6 -3.93 14.71 -58.31
N LEU A 7 -4.50 15.91 -58.16
CA LEU A 7 -5.16 16.28 -56.91
C LEU A 7 -6.36 15.36 -56.60
N LYS A 8 -7.17 14.98 -57.63
CA LYS A 8 -8.29 14.07 -57.48
C LYS A 8 -7.87 12.67 -57.05
N GLU A 9 -6.76 12.16 -57.59
CA GLU A 9 -6.23 10.85 -57.19
C GLU A 9 -5.61 10.89 -55.79
N ILE A 10 -4.92 11.96 -55.42
CA ILE A 10 -4.43 12.15 -54.06
C ILE A 10 -5.60 12.16 -53.05
N VAL A 11 -6.70 12.88 -53.35
CA VAL A 11 -7.90 12.93 -52.50
C VAL A 11 -8.52 11.55 -52.33
N LYS A 12 -8.64 10.75 -53.41
CA LYS A 12 -9.18 9.38 -53.33
C LYS A 12 -8.28 8.47 -52.48
N ILE A 13 -6.97 8.52 -52.68
CA ILE A 13 -6.02 7.72 -51.89
C ILE A 13 -6.10 8.11 -50.42
N THR A 14 -6.11 9.41 -50.12
CA THR A 14 -6.23 9.92 -48.74
C THR A 14 -7.56 9.49 -48.10
N ALA A 15 -8.68 9.59 -48.84
CA ALA A 15 -9.98 9.12 -48.38
C ALA A 15 -9.99 7.61 -48.10
N GLY A 16 -9.36 6.81 -49.00
CA GLY A 16 -9.22 5.38 -48.78
C GLY A 16 -8.40 5.03 -47.53
N ILE A 17 -7.27 5.69 -47.33
CA ILE A 17 -6.46 5.51 -46.10
C ILE A 17 -7.25 5.89 -44.86
N LEU A 18 -8.02 6.99 -44.90
CA LEU A 18 -8.84 7.42 -43.77
C LEU A 18 -9.93 6.40 -43.43
N VAL A 19 -10.58 5.83 -44.45
CA VAL A 19 -11.59 4.77 -44.25
C VAL A 19 -10.97 3.55 -43.61
N ILE A 20 -9.83 3.07 -44.12
CA ILE A 20 -9.10 1.92 -43.55
C ILE A 20 -8.74 2.21 -42.08
N PHE A 21 -8.23 3.40 -41.80
CA PHE A 21 -7.88 3.81 -40.42
C PHE A 21 -9.11 3.78 -39.49
N VAL A 22 -10.25 4.36 -39.91
CA VAL A 22 -11.48 4.39 -39.12
C VAL A 22 -12.02 2.97 -38.86
N VAL A 23 -11.99 2.11 -39.88
CA VAL A 23 -12.41 0.71 -39.73
C VAL A 23 -11.50 -0.01 -38.74
N PHE A 24 -10.20 0.13 -38.87
CA PHE A 24 -9.24 -0.53 -37.98
C PHE A 24 -9.35 -0.02 -36.53
N GLU A 25 -9.45 1.27 -36.34
CA GLU A 25 -9.69 1.90 -35.02
C GLU A 25 -10.98 1.36 -34.36
N SER A 26 -12.06 1.23 -35.16
CA SER A 26 -13.35 0.72 -34.67
C SER A 26 -13.27 -0.75 -34.29
N LEU A 27 -12.55 -1.57 -35.07
CA LEU A 27 -12.32 -2.98 -34.78
C LEU A 27 -11.49 -3.15 -33.51
N LEU A 28 -10.45 -2.36 -33.30
CA LEU A 28 -9.65 -2.40 -32.08
C LEU A 28 -10.51 -2.02 -30.85
N ARG A 29 -11.29 -0.95 -30.93
CA ARG A 29 -12.20 -0.56 -29.84
C ARG A 29 -13.19 -1.65 -29.50
N PHE A 30 -13.78 -2.28 -30.50
CA PHE A 30 -14.71 -3.38 -30.31
C PHE A 30 -14.03 -4.61 -29.70
N ALA A 31 -12.86 -5.00 -30.19
CA ALA A 31 -12.10 -6.11 -29.64
C ALA A 31 -11.71 -5.87 -28.17
N TYR A 32 -11.27 -4.65 -27.83
CA TYR A 32 -10.93 -4.31 -26.45
C TYR A 32 -12.17 -4.25 -25.54
N PHE A 33 -13.29 -3.75 -26.05
CA PHE A 33 -14.57 -3.78 -25.35
C PHE A 33 -15.02 -5.21 -25.06
N LEU A 34 -15.02 -6.09 -26.08
CA LEU A 34 -15.39 -7.51 -25.89
C LEU A 34 -14.49 -8.16 -24.86
N ARG A 35 -13.18 -8.03 -24.99
CA ARG A 35 -12.23 -8.56 -24.03
C ARG A 35 -12.54 -8.07 -22.61
N ASN A 36 -12.72 -6.77 -22.44
CA ASN A 36 -12.93 -6.15 -21.14
C ASN A 36 -14.28 -6.53 -20.50
N SER A 37 -15.30 -6.86 -21.34
CA SER A 37 -16.59 -7.33 -20.85
C SER A 37 -16.58 -8.79 -20.39
N MET A 38 -15.55 -9.56 -20.76
CA MET A 38 -15.39 -10.97 -20.40
C MET A 38 -14.64 -11.20 -19.10
N VAL A 39 -14.30 -10.13 -18.39
CA VAL A 39 -13.48 -10.23 -17.18
C VAL A 39 -14.15 -9.60 -15.99
N ASP A 40 -14.10 -10.28 -14.86
CA ASP A 40 -14.71 -9.86 -13.63
C ASP A 40 -13.78 -8.94 -12.81
N TYR A 41 -12.47 -9.11 -12.93
CA TYR A 41 -11.47 -8.33 -12.18
C TYR A 41 -10.10 -8.35 -12.86
N VAL A 42 -9.23 -7.45 -12.45
CA VAL A 42 -7.84 -7.33 -12.89
C VAL A 42 -6.90 -7.48 -11.70
N VAL A 43 -5.73 -8.04 -11.94
CA VAL A 43 -4.64 -7.99 -10.96
C VAL A 43 -4.03 -6.60 -11.00
N LEU A 44 -4.01 -5.93 -9.84
CA LEU A 44 -3.43 -4.61 -9.71
C LEU A 44 -1.92 -4.73 -9.45
N PRO A 45 -1.08 -4.16 -10.32
CA PRO A 45 0.34 -4.08 -10.06
C PRO A 45 0.65 -2.91 -9.14
N TYR A 46 1.47 -3.13 -8.13
CA TYR A 46 1.86 -2.10 -7.18
C TYR A 46 2.78 -1.03 -7.78
N ASN A 47 3.59 -1.40 -8.76
CA ASN A 47 4.52 -0.49 -9.42
C ASN A 47 4.22 -0.36 -10.93
N ALA A 48 2.95 -0.23 -11.26
CA ALA A 48 2.42 -0.32 -12.61
C ALA A 48 3.05 0.60 -13.65
N ALA A 49 3.66 1.69 -13.23
CA ALA A 49 4.13 2.69 -14.18
C ALA A 49 5.58 2.48 -14.63
N GLN A 50 6.38 1.70 -13.90
CA GLN A 50 7.83 1.79 -14.05
C GLN A 50 8.57 0.46 -14.21
N ASP A 51 8.13 -0.61 -13.52
CA ASP A 51 8.98 -1.79 -13.35
C ASP A 51 8.68 -2.94 -14.31
N PHE A 52 7.56 -2.90 -15.03
CA PHE A 52 7.07 -4.07 -15.76
C PHE A 52 7.01 -3.92 -17.29
N GLY A 53 7.64 -2.90 -17.81
CA GLY A 53 7.72 -2.69 -19.25
C GLY A 53 6.45 -2.08 -19.86
N PRO A 54 6.33 -2.14 -21.20
CA PRO A 54 5.25 -1.49 -21.92
C PRO A 54 3.90 -2.10 -21.61
N VAL A 55 2.91 -1.27 -21.27
CA VAL A 55 1.54 -1.69 -20.96
C VAL A 55 0.72 -1.85 -22.22
N PRO A 56 0.13 -3.03 -22.47
CA PRO A 56 -0.73 -3.24 -23.62
C PRO A 56 -1.96 -2.31 -23.63
N PRO A 57 -2.36 -1.74 -24.79
CA PRO A 57 -3.49 -0.82 -24.83
C PRO A 57 -4.83 -1.44 -24.41
N TRP A 58 -5.01 -2.74 -24.61
CA TRP A 58 -6.23 -3.44 -24.19
C TRP A 58 -6.44 -3.56 -22.68
N VAL A 59 -5.43 -3.29 -21.85
CA VAL A 59 -5.56 -3.20 -20.39
C VAL A 59 -5.71 -1.75 -19.90
N ASP A 60 -5.64 -0.77 -20.80
CA ASP A 60 -5.70 0.65 -20.44
C ASP A 60 -6.99 1.02 -19.70
N GLY A 61 -8.13 0.42 -20.10
CA GLY A 61 -9.44 0.64 -19.46
C GLY A 61 -9.52 0.18 -17.99
N PHE A 62 -8.57 -0.63 -17.53
CA PHE A 62 -8.50 -1.11 -16.15
C PHE A 62 -7.50 -0.34 -15.27
N ARG A 63 -6.76 0.61 -15.85
CA ARG A 63 -5.77 1.37 -15.09
C ARG A 63 -6.44 2.35 -14.15
N ILE A 64 -5.98 2.39 -12.90
CA ILE A 64 -6.39 3.39 -11.91
C ILE A 64 -5.68 4.71 -12.14
N LEU A 65 -4.44 4.65 -12.63
CA LEU A 65 -3.56 5.81 -12.77
C LEU A 65 -3.50 6.29 -14.23
N GLU A 66 -3.34 7.59 -14.39
CA GLU A 66 -3.04 8.23 -15.67
C GLU A 66 -1.88 9.23 -15.51
N PRO A 67 -1.09 9.49 -16.57
CA PRO A 67 -0.02 10.48 -16.52
C PRO A 67 -0.56 11.88 -16.19
N ASP A 68 0.19 12.63 -15.38
CA ASP A 68 -0.11 14.01 -15.03
C ASP A 68 1.15 14.88 -15.12
N GLU A 69 0.97 16.14 -15.49
CA GLU A 69 2.10 17.05 -15.72
C GLU A 69 2.72 17.59 -14.43
N THR A 70 1.91 17.69 -13.38
CA THR A 70 2.33 18.22 -12.08
C THR A 70 2.76 17.11 -11.14
N PHE A 71 1.98 16.02 -11.14
CA PHE A 71 2.14 14.93 -10.18
C PHE A 71 2.89 13.72 -10.75
N VAL A 72 3.36 13.78 -12.01
CA VAL A 72 3.88 12.66 -12.78
C VAL A 72 2.76 11.69 -13.18
N TRP A 73 1.91 11.29 -12.25
CA TRP A 73 0.65 10.57 -12.45
C TRP A 73 -0.39 11.01 -11.42
N ARG A 74 -1.63 10.68 -11.70
CA ARG A 74 -2.77 10.87 -10.80
C ARG A 74 -3.77 9.73 -10.94
N ASN A 75 -4.69 9.61 -10.02
CA ASN A 75 -5.82 8.71 -10.20
C ASN A 75 -6.70 9.17 -11.38
N ARG A 76 -7.21 8.22 -12.15
CA ARG A 76 -8.24 8.47 -13.17
C ARG A 76 -9.57 8.81 -12.51
N SER A 77 -10.31 9.74 -13.09
CA SER A 77 -11.66 10.03 -12.64
C SER A 77 -12.67 8.97 -13.11
N GLY A 78 -13.71 8.72 -12.31
CA GLY A 78 -14.84 7.88 -12.66
C GLY A 78 -14.53 6.38 -12.83
N VAL A 79 -13.41 5.89 -12.29
CA VAL A 79 -13.06 4.47 -12.34
C VAL A 79 -13.93 3.68 -11.38
N GLN A 80 -14.55 2.61 -11.88
CA GLN A 80 -15.25 1.60 -11.07
C GLN A 80 -14.83 0.22 -11.56
N ARG A 81 -13.98 -0.47 -10.82
CA ARG A 81 -13.41 -1.77 -11.19
C ARG A 81 -13.15 -2.64 -9.98
N SER A 82 -13.18 -3.94 -10.20
CA SER A 82 -12.71 -4.90 -9.22
C SER A 82 -11.27 -5.30 -9.53
N TYR A 83 -10.47 -5.38 -8.50
CA TYR A 83 -9.06 -5.78 -8.57
C TYR A 83 -8.80 -6.92 -7.61
N MET A 84 -7.79 -7.71 -7.89
CA MET A 84 -7.31 -8.75 -7.02
C MET A 84 -5.87 -8.45 -6.60
N ASP A 85 -5.57 -8.75 -5.35
CA ASP A 85 -4.20 -8.68 -4.86
C ASP A 85 -3.30 -9.62 -5.66
N VAL A 86 -2.24 -9.06 -6.24
CA VAL A 86 -1.25 -9.79 -7.05
C VAL A 86 -0.54 -10.91 -6.28
N TYR A 87 -0.51 -10.79 -4.97
CA TYR A 87 0.09 -11.77 -4.05
C TYR A 87 -0.96 -12.67 -3.39
N SER A 88 -2.20 -12.69 -3.91
CA SER A 88 -3.22 -13.58 -3.39
C SER A 88 -2.76 -15.05 -3.46
N PRO A 89 -3.01 -15.85 -2.41
CA PRO A 89 -2.64 -17.27 -2.36
C PRO A 89 -3.13 -18.10 -3.55
N VAL A 90 -4.17 -17.68 -4.23
CA VAL A 90 -4.71 -18.41 -5.39
C VAL A 90 -3.87 -18.23 -6.65
N GLN A 91 -2.99 -17.26 -6.64
CA GLN A 91 -2.05 -17.02 -7.73
C GLN A 91 -0.66 -17.60 -7.48
N GLU A 92 -0.54 -18.44 -6.48
CA GLU A 92 0.70 -19.08 -6.07
C GLU A 92 1.38 -19.94 -7.13
N GLU A 93 1.07 -19.73 -8.39
CA GLU A 93 1.75 -20.45 -9.44
C GLU A 93 3.09 -19.83 -9.82
N LYS A 94 4.08 -20.50 -9.38
CA LYS A 94 5.37 -20.78 -10.03
C LYS A 94 6.46 -19.74 -10.01
N ASP A 95 6.22 -18.47 -10.04
CA ASP A 95 7.31 -17.51 -10.12
C ASP A 95 6.76 -16.11 -9.92
N ARG A 96 7.17 -15.43 -8.87
CA ARG A 96 6.80 -14.03 -8.66
C ARG A 96 7.09 -13.17 -9.89
N THR A 97 8.16 -13.49 -10.63
CA THR A 97 8.51 -12.80 -11.87
C THR A 97 7.51 -13.08 -12.98
N ALA A 98 7.04 -14.31 -13.09
CA ALA A 98 6.00 -14.68 -14.06
C ALA A 98 4.65 -14.06 -13.68
N LEU A 99 4.29 -14.07 -12.40
CA LEU A 99 3.11 -13.37 -11.88
C LEU A 99 3.16 -11.87 -12.18
N LEU A 100 4.27 -11.22 -11.90
CA LEU A 100 4.46 -9.80 -12.19
C LEU A 100 4.38 -9.47 -13.69
N ARG A 101 4.70 -10.40 -14.56
CA ARG A 101 4.44 -10.29 -16.02
C ARG A 101 2.98 -10.50 -16.38
N GLN A 102 2.25 -11.31 -15.61
CA GLN A 102 0.83 -11.61 -15.85
C GLN A 102 -0.11 -10.50 -15.35
N PHE A 103 0.33 -9.57 -14.54
CA PHE A 103 -0.54 -8.50 -14.03
C PHE A 103 -1.18 -7.65 -15.13
N LEU A 104 -0.59 -7.66 -16.32
CA LEU A 104 -1.17 -7.02 -17.51
C LEU A 104 -2.34 -7.82 -18.10
N LEU A 105 -2.52 -9.06 -17.66
CA LEU A 105 -3.55 -9.96 -18.16
C LEU A 105 -4.76 -9.90 -17.23
N VAL A 106 -5.89 -9.96 -17.85
CA VAL A 106 -7.15 -10.09 -17.17
C VAL A 106 -7.33 -11.52 -16.70
N LEU A 107 -7.68 -11.71 -15.44
CA LEU A 107 -7.86 -13.05 -14.88
C LEU A 107 -9.21 -13.66 -15.27
N PRO A 108 -9.24 -14.98 -15.49
CA PRO A 108 -10.48 -15.68 -15.82
C PRO A 108 -11.45 -15.76 -14.63
N ALA A 109 -12.74 -15.88 -14.92
CA ALA A 109 -13.81 -16.01 -13.94
C ALA A 109 -13.66 -17.21 -12.99
N SER A 110 -12.87 -18.23 -13.38
CA SER A 110 -12.54 -19.40 -12.55
C SER A 110 -11.81 -19.07 -11.26
N LEU A 111 -11.27 -17.86 -11.14
CA LEU A 111 -10.62 -17.37 -9.93
C LEU A 111 -11.57 -16.57 -9.01
N LYS A 112 -12.88 -16.66 -9.23
CA LYS A 112 -13.89 -16.11 -8.30
C LYS A 112 -13.73 -16.73 -6.92
N GLY A 113 -13.85 -15.89 -5.91
CA GLY A 113 -13.68 -16.28 -4.50
C GLY A 113 -12.33 -15.91 -3.88
N ASN A 114 -11.41 -15.40 -4.69
CA ASN A 114 -10.17 -14.82 -4.19
C ASN A 114 -10.37 -13.42 -3.62
N PRO A 115 -9.40 -12.89 -2.84
CA PRO A 115 -9.51 -11.56 -2.27
C PRO A 115 -9.57 -10.47 -3.35
N VAL A 116 -10.75 -10.26 -3.87
CA VAL A 116 -11.10 -9.21 -4.82
C VAL A 116 -11.60 -8.01 -4.05
N TRP A 117 -11.12 -6.84 -4.38
CA TRP A 117 -11.53 -5.59 -3.78
C TRP A 117 -11.98 -4.58 -4.84
N LYS A 118 -12.94 -3.74 -4.47
CA LYS A 118 -13.52 -2.76 -5.37
C LYS A 118 -12.82 -1.42 -5.23
N VAL A 119 -12.53 -0.80 -6.38
CA VAL A 119 -12.08 0.58 -6.46
C VAL A 119 -13.16 1.39 -7.13
N SER A 120 -13.62 2.42 -6.43
CA SER A 120 -14.49 3.44 -6.96
C SER A 120 -13.80 4.79 -6.80
N LEU A 121 -13.49 5.45 -7.91
CA LEU A 121 -12.93 6.79 -7.94
C LEU A 121 -14.00 7.75 -8.43
N ASN A 122 -14.20 8.82 -7.70
CA ASN A 122 -15.20 9.83 -8.03
C ASN A 122 -14.84 10.67 -9.27
N SER A 123 -15.68 11.60 -9.66
CA SER A 123 -15.46 12.48 -10.81
C SER A 123 -14.18 13.33 -10.71
N GLN A 124 -13.63 13.51 -9.51
CA GLN A 124 -12.42 14.25 -9.24
C GLN A 124 -11.16 13.36 -9.16
N GLY A 125 -11.30 12.04 -9.28
CA GLY A 125 -10.21 11.08 -9.23
C GLY A 125 -9.80 10.67 -7.80
N PHE A 126 -10.66 10.86 -6.80
CA PHE A 126 -10.39 10.43 -5.44
C PHE A 126 -11.26 9.25 -5.02
N ARG A 127 -10.75 8.43 -4.14
CA ARG A 127 -11.45 7.27 -3.57
C ARG A 127 -12.40 7.71 -2.45
N ASN A 128 -13.41 8.49 -2.86
CA ASN A 128 -14.43 9.09 -2.00
C ASN A 128 -15.80 9.00 -2.67
N LYS A 129 -16.86 9.26 -1.90
CA LYS A 129 -18.13 9.73 -2.44
C LYS A 129 -17.90 11.02 -3.26
N GLU A 130 -18.84 11.41 -4.10
CA GLU A 130 -18.81 12.74 -4.72
C GLU A 130 -18.89 13.82 -3.63
N PHE A 131 -18.09 14.87 -3.76
CA PHE A 131 -18.02 15.93 -2.76
C PHE A 131 -17.90 17.33 -3.38
N SER A 132 -18.36 18.34 -2.65
CA SER A 132 -18.13 19.73 -2.99
C SER A 132 -16.77 20.21 -2.49
N ARG A 133 -15.99 20.86 -3.35
CA ARG A 133 -14.77 21.55 -2.92
C ARG A 133 -15.10 22.76 -2.02
N ARG A 134 -16.25 23.39 -2.21
CA ARG A 134 -16.70 24.48 -1.35
C ARG A 134 -17.15 23.91 0.00
N LYS A 135 -16.49 24.33 1.06
CA LYS A 135 -16.77 23.91 2.43
C LYS A 135 -18.10 24.49 2.92
N SER A 136 -18.93 23.65 3.56
CA SER A 136 -20.06 24.12 4.35
C SER A 136 -19.58 24.87 5.60
N SER A 137 -20.34 25.84 6.05
CA SER A 137 -20.03 26.59 7.27
C SER A 137 -20.13 25.77 8.56
N SER A 138 -20.83 24.63 8.51
CA SER A 138 -20.97 23.67 9.60
C SER A 138 -19.90 22.59 9.60
N ALA A 139 -19.28 22.30 8.45
CA ALA A 139 -18.41 21.18 8.28
C ALA A 139 -17.04 21.36 8.96
N PHE A 140 -16.53 20.29 9.52
CA PHE A 140 -15.13 20.15 9.94
C PHE A 140 -14.42 19.20 8.99
N ARG A 141 -13.51 19.74 8.17
CA ARG A 141 -12.84 19.01 7.09
C ARG A 141 -11.49 18.45 7.47
N ILE A 142 -11.32 17.15 7.27
CA ILE A 142 -10.07 16.42 7.47
C ILE A 142 -9.59 15.92 6.11
N LEU A 143 -8.41 16.34 5.66
CA LEU A 143 -7.79 15.84 4.44
C LEU A 143 -6.76 14.76 4.79
N SER A 144 -6.93 13.55 4.27
CA SER A 144 -5.97 12.46 4.44
C SER A 144 -5.11 12.36 3.19
N LEU A 145 -3.86 12.86 3.28
CA LEU A 145 -2.87 12.77 2.20
C LEU A 145 -1.94 11.58 2.44
N GLY A 146 -1.65 10.85 1.39
CA GLY A 146 -0.73 9.73 1.46
C GLY A 146 -0.69 8.93 0.15
N ASP A 147 -0.11 7.78 0.27
CA ASP A 147 0.12 6.81 -0.81
C ASP A 147 -0.95 5.70 -0.84
N SER A 148 -0.53 4.49 -1.20
CA SER A 148 -1.39 3.30 -1.24
C SER A 148 -2.01 2.94 0.13
N TRP A 149 -1.37 3.25 1.24
CA TRP A 149 -1.93 3.06 2.57
C TRP A 149 -3.11 4.00 2.83
N THR A 150 -2.99 5.25 2.46
CA THR A 150 -4.12 6.20 2.56
C THR A 150 -5.20 5.88 1.54
N PHE A 151 -4.82 5.52 0.32
CA PHE A 151 -5.74 5.03 -0.70
C PHE A 151 -6.58 3.84 -0.21
N GLY A 152 -6.02 3.00 0.64
CA GLY A 152 -6.63 1.76 1.11
C GLY A 152 -6.45 0.65 0.08
N ALA A 153 -5.20 0.40 -0.35
CA ALA A 153 -4.92 -0.70 -1.27
C ALA A 153 -5.37 -2.04 -0.68
N ASN A 154 -5.91 -2.90 -1.55
CA ASN A 154 -6.36 -4.26 -1.24
C ASN A 154 -7.53 -4.39 -0.26
N VAL A 155 -8.25 -3.31 0.04
CA VAL A 155 -9.50 -3.35 0.81
C VAL A 155 -10.60 -2.58 0.08
N ASP A 156 -11.85 -2.88 0.39
CA ASP A 156 -12.99 -2.08 -0.06
C ASP A 156 -12.91 -0.67 0.53
N GLN A 157 -13.52 0.29 -0.15
CA GLN A 157 -13.38 1.72 0.17
C GLN A 157 -13.74 2.03 1.63
N GLU A 158 -14.84 1.49 2.12
CA GLU A 158 -15.34 1.71 3.48
C GLU A 158 -14.43 1.14 4.57
N LYS A 159 -13.48 0.27 4.21
CA LYS A 159 -12.50 -0.34 5.11
C LYS A 159 -11.16 0.40 5.15
N ALA A 160 -10.93 1.35 4.24
CA ALA A 160 -9.74 2.21 4.29
C ALA A 160 -9.81 3.14 5.52
N TYR A 161 -8.65 3.45 6.14
CA TYR A 161 -8.67 4.19 7.40
C TYR A 161 -9.33 5.58 7.34
N PRO A 162 -9.27 6.34 6.22
CA PRO A 162 -9.97 7.62 6.19
C PRO A 162 -11.50 7.47 6.27
N GLN A 163 -12.07 6.48 5.57
CA GLN A 163 -13.51 6.19 5.61
C GLN A 163 -13.93 5.57 6.95
N ARG A 164 -13.08 4.70 7.54
CA ARG A 164 -13.30 4.19 8.90
C ARG A 164 -13.31 5.30 9.93
N LEU A 165 -12.38 6.26 9.81
CA LEU A 165 -12.33 7.44 10.67
C LEU A 165 -13.60 8.30 10.55
N GLU A 166 -14.08 8.53 9.31
CA GLU A 166 -15.34 9.25 9.08
C GLU A 166 -16.50 8.58 9.82
N GLY A 167 -16.70 7.26 9.60
CA GLY A 167 -17.73 6.50 10.30
C GLY A 167 -17.62 6.55 11.82
N MET A 168 -16.41 6.41 12.37
CA MET A 168 -16.20 6.51 13.83
C MET A 168 -16.50 7.92 14.37
N LEU A 169 -16.17 8.97 13.63
CA LEU A 169 -16.51 10.35 14.02
C LEU A 169 -18.02 10.59 13.97
N GLU A 170 -18.71 10.06 12.96
CA GLU A 170 -20.17 10.13 12.84
C GLU A 170 -20.86 9.36 14.00
N GLU A 171 -20.36 8.17 14.36
CA GLU A 171 -20.88 7.36 15.45
C GLU A 171 -20.67 8.02 16.83
N GLU A 172 -19.47 8.57 17.09
CA GLU A 172 -19.13 9.14 18.38
C GLU A 172 -19.67 10.57 18.56
N PHE A 173 -19.80 11.33 17.46
CA PHE A 173 -20.25 12.73 17.47
C PHE A 173 -21.38 12.99 16.48
N PRO A 174 -22.56 12.35 16.62
CA PRO A 174 -23.65 12.41 15.63
C PRO A 174 -24.25 13.82 15.44
N GLN A 175 -23.87 14.78 16.29
CA GLN A 175 -24.31 16.19 16.18
C GLN A 175 -23.31 17.04 15.36
N ALA A 176 -22.14 16.50 15.03
CA ALA A 176 -21.08 17.20 14.34
C ALA A 176 -21.06 16.81 12.84
N ASP A 177 -20.68 17.76 12.00
CA ASP A 177 -20.58 17.58 10.56
C ASP A 177 -19.09 17.38 10.19
N PHE A 178 -18.59 16.16 10.40
CA PHE A 178 -17.24 15.78 10.00
C PHE A 178 -17.21 15.28 8.55
N GLU A 179 -16.30 15.84 7.76
CA GLU A 179 -16.02 15.39 6.41
C GLU A 179 -14.57 14.89 6.34
N VAL A 180 -14.34 13.60 6.07
CA VAL A 180 -13.00 13.02 5.91
C VAL A 180 -12.74 12.66 4.45
N PHE A 181 -11.73 13.28 3.85
CA PHE A 181 -11.39 13.09 2.44
C PHE A 181 -10.15 12.23 2.27
N ASN A 182 -10.32 11.09 1.62
CA ASN A 182 -9.22 10.25 1.18
C ASN A 182 -8.60 10.84 -0.10
N LEU A 183 -7.47 11.49 0.04
CA LEU A 183 -6.67 12.02 -1.06
C LEU A 183 -5.45 11.14 -1.37
N GLY A 184 -5.47 9.88 -0.93
CA GLY A 184 -4.44 8.89 -1.22
C GLY A 184 -4.34 8.58 -2.71
N VAL A 185 -3.11 8.44 -3.19
CA VAL A 185 -2.82 8.02 -4.56
C VAL A 185 -1.74 6.95 -4.54
N LEU A 186 -1.98 5.86 -5.25
CA LEU A 186 -1.03 4.74 -5.32
C LEU A 186 0.37 5.21 -5.70
N ALA A 187 1.36 4.74 -4.95
CA ALA A 187 2.77 5.01 -5.17
C ALA A 187 3.21 6.48 -5.05
N TYR A 188 2.40 7.37 -4.46
CA TYR A 188 2.83 8.75 -4.21
C TYR A 188 3.95 8.81 -3.17
N SER A 189 4.87 9.74 -3.39
CA SER A 189 5.88 10.17 -2.43
C SER A 189 5.48 11.47 -1.74
N SER A 190 6.25 11.87 -0.73
CA SER A 190 6.07 13.16 -0.04
C SER A 190 6.19 14.37 -0.98
N HIS A 191 6.98 14.26 -2.06
CA HIS A 191 7.10 15.30 -3.08
C HIS A 191 5.76 15.55 -3.79
N GLN A 192 5.12 14.48 -4.27
CA GLN A 192 3.81 14.55 -4.92
C GLN A 192 2.72 14.95 -3.91
N GLY A 193 2.81 14.47 -2.68
CA GLY A 193 1.91 14.85 -1.58
C GLY A 193 1.93 16.34 -1.26
N LEU A 194 3.12 16.95 -1.26
CA LEU A 194 3.27 18.40 -1.05
C LEU A 194 2.60 19.21 -2.17
N GLU A 195 2.80 18.80 -3.44
CA GLU A 195 2.15 19.46 -4.56
C GLU A 195 0.61 19.30 -4.53
N LEU A 196 0.13 18.12 -4.11
CA LEU A 196 -1.29 17.87 -3.94
C LEU A 196 -1.88 18.76 -2.83
N LEU A 197 -1.21 18.88 -1.70
CA LEU A 197 -1.66 19.73 -0.59
C LEU A 197 -1.67 21.21 -1.01
N ARG A 198 -0.68 21.70 -1.76
CA ARG A 198 -0.67 23.07 -2.30
C ARG A 198 -1.92 23.39 -3.11
N ARG A 199 -2.37 22.42 -3.89
CA ARG A 199 -3.58 22.57 -4.71
C ARG A 199 -4.84 22.48 -3.85
N MET A 200 -4.94 21.46 -2.99
CA MET A 200 -6.16 21.16 -2.24
C MET A 200 -6.42 22.09 -1.07
N ALA A 201 -5.39 22.60 -0.38
CA ALA A 201 -5.56 23.45 0.79
C ALA A 201 -6.35 24.74 0.47
N ASN A 202 -6.08 25.37 -0.68
CA ASN A 202 -6.80 26.56 -1.11
C ASN A 202 -8.27 26.27 -1.49
N GLU A 203 -8.51 25.11 -2.12
CA GLU A 203 -9.82 24.78 -2.67
C GLU A 203 -10.78 24.23 -1.61
N MET A 204 -10.23 23.49 -0.63
CA MET A 204 -11.03 22.71 0.31
C MET A 204 -11.10 23.31 1.72
N ALA A 205 -10.28 24.29 2.05
CA ALA A 205 -10.25 24.96 3.36
C ALA A 205 -10.25 23.95 4.54
N PRO A 206 -9.22 23.09 4.69
CA PRO A 206 -9.19 22.05 5.70
C PRO A 206 -9.11 22.61 7.11
N ASP A 207 -9.75 21.90 8.05
CA ASP A 207 -9.54 22.12 9.49
C ASP A 207 -8.42 21.24 10.03
N PHE A 208 -8.20 20.10 9.38
CA PHE A 208 -7.17 19.12 9.75
C PHE A 208 -6.55 18.46 8.52
N VAL A 209 -5.27 18.09 8.65
CA VAL A 209 -4.54 17.37 7.60
C VAL A 209 -3.82 16.19 8.21
N LEU A 210 -4.08 15.00 7.69
CA LEU A 210 -3.34 13.78 7.98
C LEU A 210 -2.29 13.59 6.88
N ILE A 211 -1.02 13.34 7.25
CA ILE A 211 0.10 13.24 6.31
C ILE A 211 0.78 11.90 6.51
N GLY A 212 0.65 10.98 5.54
CA GLY A 212 1.20 9.62 5.58
C GLY A 212 2.00 9.28 4.33
N PHE A 213 3.31 9.53 4.36
CA PHE A 213 4.28 9.20 3.31
C PHE A 213 5.53 8.60 3.93
N GLY A 214 6.36 7.92 3.11
CA GLY A 214 7.65 7.39 3.52
C GLY A 214 8.09 6.23 2.63
N MET A 215 7.30 5.16 2.55
CA MET A 215 7.63 3.94 1.82
C MET A 215 8.04 4.19 0.36
N ASN A 216 7.26 4.98 -0.35
CA ASN A 216 7.57 5.30 -1.74
C ASN A 216 8.71 6.32 -1.87
N ASP A 217 8.94 7.14 -0.88
CA ASP A 217 10.11 8.01 -0.78
C ASP A 217 11.38 7.18 -0.70
N ALA A 218 11.37 6.13 0.11
CA ALA A 218 12.47 5.19 0.31
C ALA A 218 12.71 4.27 -0.90
N SER A 219 11.76 4.15 -1.82
CA SER A 219 11.87 3.26 -2.97
C SER A 219 13.08 3.62 -3.83
N VAL A 220 13.91 2.63 -4.12
CA VAL A 220 15.04 2.79 -5.05
C VAL A 220 14.49 2.93 -6.48
N ALA A 221 14.92 3.98 -7.15
CA ALA A 221 14.52 4.25 -8.53
C ALA A 221 15.68 4.88 -9.31
N GLY A 222 15.61 4.80 -10.62
CA GLY A 222 16.59 5.44 -11.50
C GLY A 222 16.42 6.97 -11.65
N TYR A 223 15.58 7.58 -10.79
CA TYR A 223 15.27 9.02 -10.86
C TYR A 223 14.81 9.52 -9.48
N ARG A 224 14.89 10.83 -9.31
CA ARG A 224 14.28 11.55 -8.19
C ARG A 224 12.99 12.23 -8.62
N ASP A 225 11.96 12.15 -7.80
CA ASP A 225 10.65 12.74 -8.12
C ASP A 225 10.73 14.24 -8.43
N LYS A 226 11.56 14.98 -7.71
CA LYS A 226 11.79 16.42 -7.96
C LYS A 226 12.37 16.72 -9.35
N ASP A 227 13.10 15.76 -9.93
CA ASP A 227 13.70 15.93 -11.24
C ASP A 227 12.73 15.53 -12.35
N MET A 228 11.87 14.52 -12.09
CA MET A 228 10.85 14.08 -13.05
C MET A 228 9.87 15.20 -13.40
N SER A 229 9.46 16.01 -12.45
CA SER A 229 8.61 17.17 -12.71
C SER A 229 9.25 18.21 -13.63
N ARG A 230 10.58 18.28 -13.67
CA ARG A 230 11.34 19.16 -14.60
C ARG A 230 11.47 18.56 -15.99
N TYR A 231 11.63 17.24 -16.13
CA TYR A 231 11.71 16.56 -17.43
C TYR A 231 10.39 16.53 -18.19
N GLN A 232 9.28 16.71 -17.52
CA GLN A 232 7.95 16.74 -18.14
C GLN A 232 7.59 18.09 -18.80
N VAL A 233 8.49 19.08 -18.81
CA VAL A 233 8.30 20.34 -19.51
C VAL A 233 8.48 20.13 -21.04
N GLN A 234 7.55 19.37 -21.62
CA GLN A 234 7.36 19.37 -23.08
C GLN A 234 6.60 20.63 -23.48
N SER A 235 6.79 21.09 -24.72
CA SER A 235 6.00 22.22 -25.21
C SER A 235 4.50 21.96 -25.07
N ALA A 236 3.72 22.98 -24.73
CA ALA A 236 2.27 22.86 -24.55
C ALA A 236 1.56 22.26 -25.80
N MET A 237 2.08 22.55 -27.00
CA MET A 237 1.60 21.98 -28.26
C MET A 237 1.81 20.47 -28.35
N ARG A 238 3.01 19.99 -27.96
CA ARG A 238 3.34 18.56 -27.98
C ARG A 238 2.48 17.80 -26.98
N LYS A 239 2.27 18.36 -25.79
CA LYS A 239 1.38 17.79 -24.75
C LYS A 239 -0.07 17.68 -25.25
N LYS A 240 -0.59 18.72 -25.90
CA LYS A 240 -1.95 18.71 -26.47
C LYS A 240 -2.08 17.65 -27.57
N ALA A 241 -1.09 17.54 -28.45
CA ALA A 241 -1.07 16.53 -29.51
C ALA A 241 -1.02 15.11 -28.93
N VAL A 242 -0.17 14.85 -27.94
CA VAL A 242 -0.08 13.55 -27.27
C VAL A 242 -1.41 13.18 -26.60
N ARG A 243 -2.06 14.09 -25.88
CA ARG A 243 -3.39 13.85 -25.29
C ARG A 243 -4.47 13.47 -26.30
N VAL A 244 -4.44 14.07 -27.50
CA VAL A 244 -5.36 13.72 -28.58
C VAL A 244 -5.03 12.34 -29.14
N LEU A 245 -3.75 12.07 -29.37
CA LEU A 245 -3.28 10.79 -29.91
C LEU A 245 -3.54 9.63 -28.94
N GLU A 246 -3.44 9.86 -27.63
CA GLU A 246 -3.74 8.85 -26.60
C GLU A 246 -5.23 8.45 -26.53
N LYS A 247 -6.12 9.16 -27.22
CA LYS A 247 -7.52 8.74 -27.41
C LYS A 247 -7.71 7.77 -28.58
N ILE A 248 -6.66 7.49 -29.34
CA ILE A 248 -6.69 6.68 -30.57
C ILE A 248 -6.06 5.31 -30.26
N GLU A 249 -6.83 4.25 -30.40
CA GLU A 249 -6.37 2.88 -30.06
C GLU A 249 -5.25 2.40 -30.98
N VAL A 250 -5.30 2.77 -32.27
CA VAL A 250 -4.21 2.50 -33.22
C VAL A 250 -2.90 3.16 -32.76
N TYR A 251 -2.94 4.39 -32.30
CA TYR A 251 -1.76 5.07 -31.78
C TYR A 251 -1.22 4.37 -30.51
N LYS A 252 -2.09 4.00 -29.59
CA LYS A 252 -1.70 3.26 -28.38
C LYS A 252 -1.04 1.92 -28.73
N LEU A 253 -1.60 1.21 -29.71
CA LEU A 253 -1.04 -0.06 -30.19
C LEU A 253 0.34 0.13 -30.80
N LEU A 254 0.51 1.10 -31.70
CA LEU A 254 1.80 1.39 -32.34
C LEU A 254 2.84 1.86 -31.32
N ARG A 255 2.44 2.68 -30.35
CA ARG A 255 3.30 3.08 -29.24
C ARG A 255 3.73 1.89 -28.40
N TYR A 256 2.80 1.03 -28.05
CA TYR A 256 3.08 -0.21 -27.32
C TYR A 256 4.08 -1.08 -28.07
N LEU A 257 3.84 -1.38 -29.34
CA LEU A 257 4.75 -2.17 -30.17
C LEU A 257 6.14 -1.52 -30.27
N SER A 258 6.20 -0.20 -30.45
CA SER A 258 7.46 0.54 -30.45
C SER A 258 8.18 0.46 -29.09
N GLN A 259 7.46 0.48 -27.99
CA GLN A 259 8.03 0.33 -26.65
C GLN A 259 8.52 -1.11 -26.42
N VAL A 260 7.75 -2.12 -26.83
CA VAL A 260 8.18 -3.53 -26.77
C VAL A 260 9.46 -3.77 -27.56
N MET A 261 9.54 -3.24 -28.78
CA MET A 261 10.75 -3.38 -29.61
C MET A 261 11.99 -2.66 -29.04
N ARG A 262 11.78 -1.59 -28.31
CA ARG A 262 12.86 -0.80 -27.68
C ARG A 262 13.17 -1.25 -26.25
N HIS A 263 12.23 -1.96 -25.63
CA HIS A 263 12.37 -2.42 -24.26
C HIS A 263 13.47 -3.49 -24.23
N LYS A 264 14.51 -3.20 -23.51
CA LYS A 264 15.51 -4.22 -23.15
C LYS A 264 15.03 -4.85 -21.85
N PRO A 265 14.63 -6.15 -21.88
CA PRO A 265 14.30 -6.86 -20.64
C PRO A 265 15.51 -6.75 -19.72
N GLY A 266 15.31 -6.29 -18.52
CA GLY A 266 16.37 -6.22 -17.53
C GLY A 266 16.93 -4.84 -17.21
N THR A 267 16.55 -3.75 -17.91
CA THR A 267 17.14 -2.42 -17.64
C THR A 267 16.95 -1.95 -16.20
N ILE A 268 15.79 -2.21 -15.61
CA ILE A 268 15.56 -1.94 -14.18
C ILE A 268 16.17 -3.05 -13.34
N GLY A 269 16.00 -4.31 -13.70
CA GLY A 269 16.66 -5.43 -13.05
C GLY A 269 18.19 -5.31 -13.09
N GLU A 270 18.78 -4.91 -14.22
CA GLU A 270 20.20 -4.63 -14.33
C GLU A 270 20.61 -3.40 -13.52
N TYR A 271 19.77 -2.37 -13.46
CA TYR A 271 20.01 -1.20 -12.63
C TYR A 271 19.93 -1.58 -11.15
N MET A 272 18.92 -2.33 -10.74
CA MET A 272 18.77 -2.84 -9.38
C MET A 272 19.91 -3.78 -9.01
N GLN A 273 20.36 -4.66 -9.92
CA GLN A 273 21.57 -5.48 -9.70
C GLN A 273 22.84 -4.64 -9.60
N LYS A 274 22.98 -3.58 -10.38
CA LYS A 274 24.11 -2.64 -10.24
C LYS A 274 24.09 -1.90 -8.92
N VAL A 275 22.91 -1.47 -8.47
CA VAL A 275 22.73 -0.86 -7.15
C VAL A 275 23.04 -1.87 -6.06
N ALA A 276 22.52 -3.09 -6.15
CA ALA A 276 22.83 -4.18 -5.24
C ALA A 276 24.33 -4.51 -5.21
N ALA A 277 24.96 -4.65 -6.36
CA ALA A 277 26.39 -4.90 -6.48
C ALA A 277 27.25 -3.75 -5.94
N SER A 278 26.80 -2.50 -6.07
CA SER A 278 27.51 -1.33 -5.54
C SER A 278 27.34 -1.15 -4.02
N ALA A 279 26.23 -1.62 -3.46
CA ALA A 279 25.87 -1.49 -2.04
C ALA A 279 26.12 -2.77 -1.23
N GLY A 280 26.52 -3.88 -1.91
CA GLY A 280 26.79 -5.18 -1.28
C GLY A 280 25.53 -5.99 -0.98
N THR A 281 25.72 -7.13 -0.29
CA THR A 281 24.64 -8.09 0.05
C THR A 281 23.48 -7.48 0.85
N GLU A 282 23.71 -6.37 1.54
CA GLU A 282 22.71 -5.63 2.29
C GLU A 282 21.67 -4.96 1.38
N ALA A 283 22.08 -4.48 0.20
CA ALA A 283 21.17 -3.88 -0.77
C ALA A 283 20.33 -4.92 -1.49
N GLU A 284 20.84 -6.13 -1.72
CA GLU A 284 20.05 -7.23 -2.28
C GLU A 284 18.91 -7.61 -1.34
N ALA A 285 19.17 -7.66 -0.03
CA ALA A 285 18.16 -7.90 0.98
C ALA A 285 17.08 -6.79 1.00
N TRP A 286 17.48 -5.54 0.81
CA TRP A 286 16.57 -4.39 0.79
C TRP A 286 15.72 -4.34 -0.50
N ILE A 287 16.33 -4.57 -1.67
CA ILE A 287 15.64 -4.63 -2.97
C ILE A 287 14.63 -5.80 -3.01
N GLY A 288 14.93 -6.89 -2.32
CA GLY A 288 14.03 -8.03 -2.17
C GLY A 288 12.88 -7.82 -1.18
N GLY A 289 12.66 -6.61 -0.67
CA GLY A 289 11.67 -6.31 0.37
C GLY A 289 12.06 -6.87 1.74
N ARG A 290 13.33 -7.26 1.90
CA ARG A 290 13.89 -7.82 3.14
C ARG A 290 14.74 -6.75 3.82
N GLY A 291 14.11 -5.63 4.21
CA GLY A 291 14.82 -4.54 4.89
C GLY A 291 15.65 -5.07 6.06
N ASN A 292 16.94 -4.92 5.96
CA ASN A 292 17.84 -5.18 7.06
C ASN A 292 17.94 -3.92 7.90
N GLU A 293 17.87 -4.03 9.22
CA GLU A 293 18.07 -2.91 10.15
C GLU A 293 19.44 -2.24 10.00
N THR A 294 20.34 -2.90 9.25
CA THR A 294 21.73 -2.47 9.03
C THR A 294 22.00 -2.04 7.59
N ALA A 295 20.97 -1.94 6.73
CA ALA A 295 21.16 -1.45 5.37
C ALA A 295 21.83 -0.07 5.40
N ASP A 296 22.93 0.09 4.67
CA ASP A 296 23.66 1.35 4.58
C ASP A 296 22.86 2.34 3.73
N TYR A 297 21.85 2.94 4.37
CA TYR A 297 20.98 3.90 3.73
C TYR A 297 21.73 5.12 3.19
N GLU A 298 22.89 5.45 3.76
CA GLU A 298 23.72 6.54 3.24
C GLU A 298 24.20 6.25 1.82
N LYS A 299 24.57 4.98 1.54
CA LYS A 299 24.93 4.56 0.18
C LYS A 299 23.73 4.50 -0.76
N LEU A 300 22.56 4.16 -0.25
CA LEU A 300 21.33 4.04 -1.05
C LEU A 300 20.61 5.37 -1.23
N GLU A 301 20.86 6.37 -0.40
CA GLU A 301 20.18 7.68 -0.42
C GLU A 301 20.21 8.33 -1.80
N GLN A 302 21.30 8.20 -2.53
CA GLN A 302 21.44 8.77 -3.89
C GLN A 302 20.49 8.15 -4.91
N TYR A 303 19.96 6.95 -4.64
CA TYR A 303 19.10 6.19 -5.55
C TYR A 303 17.62 6.23 -5.15
N THR A 304 17.28 6.77 -4.00
CA THR A 304 15.88 6.86 -3.55
C THR A 304 15.10 7.92 -4.33
N ARG A 305 13.80 7.72 -4.49
CA ARG A 305 12.91 8.66 -5.17
C ARG A 305 12.91 10.03 -4.50
N VAL A 306 12.92 10.05 -3.16
CA VAL A 306 13.05 11.26 -2.34
C VAL A 306 14.06 10.95 -1.24
N SER A 307 15.15 11.69 -1.16
CA SER A 307 16.13 11.49 -0.11
C SER A 307 15.56 11.79 1.29
N PRO A 308 16.09 11.22 2.38
CA PRO A 308 15.66 11.55 3.74
C PRO A 308 15.67 13.07 4.04
N SER A 309 16.66 13.80 3.53
CA SER A 309 16.76 15.26 3.66
C SER A 309 15.65 15.99 2.90
N ASP A 310 15.32 15.56 1.68
CA ASP A 310 14.23 16.17 0.91
C ASP A 310 12.87 15.77 1.49
N TYR A 311 12.74 14.55 2.04
CA TYR A 311 11.57 14.10 2.77
C TYR A 311 11.29 15.00 3.98
N GLU A 312 12.31 15.28 4.82
CA GLU A 312 12.18 16.21 5.95
C GLU A 312 11.65 17.58 5.49
N LYS A 313 12.24 18.13 4.41
CA LYS A 313 11.80 19.41 3.83
C LYS A 313 10.35 19.37 3.34
N ASN A 314 9.94 18.28 2.70
CA ASN A 314 8.58 18.10 2.20
C ASN A 314 7.58 18.05 3.36
N ILE A 315 7.84 17.21 4.38
CA ILE A 315 6.97 17.08 5.56
C ILE A 315 6.86 18.42 6.30
N VAL A 316 7.98 19.10 6.57
CA VAL A 316 7.98 20.42 7.21
C VAL A 316 7.22 21.45 6.38
N SER A 317 7.34 21.39 5.05
CA SER A 317 6.60 22.29 4.16
C SER A 317 5.10 22.03 4.17
N MET A 318 4.68 20.75 4.22
CA MET A 318 3.26 20.39 4.37
C MET A 318 2.69 20.86 5.71
N ILE A 319 3.42 20.69 6.80
CA ILE A 319 3.01 21.19 8.12
C ILE A 319 2.83 22.72 8.10
N ARG A 320 3.81 23.44 7.55
CA ARG A 320 3.73 24.92 7.43
C ARG A 320 2.53 25.34 6.59
N LEU A 321 2.32 24.68 5.46
CA LEU A 321 1.21 24.98 4.55
C LEU A 321 -0.14 24.72 5.21
N ALA A 322 -0.33 23.58 5.87
CA ALA A 322 -1.54 23.27 6.61
C ALA A 322 -1.82 24.32 7.69
N ARG A 323 -0.81 24.66 8.50
CA ARG A 323 -0.92 25.69 9.54
C ARG A 323 -1.21 27.09 8.99
N ALA A 324 -0.67 27.45 7.82
CA ALA A 324 -0.97 28.72 7.15
C ALA A 324 -2.44 28.84 6.73
N HIS A 325 -3.09 27.69 6.48
CA HIS A 325 -4.55 27.59 6.26
C HIS A 325 -5.35 27.38 7.56
N GLY A 326 -4.70 27.49 8.72
CA GLY A 326 -5.33 27.29 10.03
C GLY A 326 -5.61 25.82 10.35
N ALA A 327 -5.12 24.86 9.57
CA ALA A 327 -5.37 23.44 9.81
C ALA A 327 -4.46 22.84 10.89
N GLY A 328 -5.02 21.96 11.73
CA GLY A 328 -4.25 21.03 12.55
C GLY A 328 -3.58 19.97 11.70
N VAL A 329 -2.58 19.27 12.26
CA VAL A 329 -1.84 18.23 11.54
C VAL A 329 -1.62 17.02 12.43
N ILE A 330 -1.77 15.82 11.85
CA ILE A 330 -1.29 14.55 12.40
C ILE A 330 -0.38 13.91 11.35
N LEU A 331 0.77 13.42 11.78
CA LEU A 331 1.68 12.63 10.96
C LEU A 331 1.35 11.15 11.12
N LEU A 332 1.48 10.40 10.03
CA LEU A 332 1.28 8.94 9.99
C LEU A 332 2.55 8.29 9.46
N TYR A 333 3.10 7.36 10.19
CA TYR A 333 4.11 6.44 9.69
C TYR A 333 3.41 5.14 9.26
N ASN A 334 3.17 5.02 7.97
CA ASN A 334 2.43 3.91 7.37
C ASN A 334 3.37 2.91 6.70
N GLU A 335 4.26 2.34 7.48
CA GLU A 335 5.23 1.35 7.03
C GLU A 335 5.38 0.25 8.09
N LEU A 336 5.92 -0.89 7.67
CA LEU A 336 6.12 -2.05 8.52
C LEU A 336 7.58 -2.24 8.92
N TRP A 337 8.47 -1.45 8.36
CA TRP A 337 9.91 -1.57 8.59
C TRP A 337 10.48 -0.28 9.17
N ASP A 338 11.50 -0.43 10.00
CA ASP A 338 12.31 0.70 10.42
C ASP A 338 13.14 1.21 9.25
N THR A 339 12.87 2.44 8.86
CA THR A 339 13.62 3.14 7.82
C THR A 339 14.13 4.48 8.37
N PRO A 340 15.12 5.11 7.74
CA PRO A 340 15.55 6.47 8.11
C PRO A 340 14.41 7.48 8.06
N TYR A 341 13.38 7.23 7.26
CA TYR A 341 12.20 8.08 7.13
C TYR A 341 11.37 8.10 8.41
N ARG A 342 11.30 6.98 9.15
CA ARG A 342 10.70 6.93 10.50
C ARG A 342 11.42 7.87 11.46
N THR A 343 12.74 7.76 11.53
CA THR A 343 13.57 8.62 12.39
C THR A 343 13.38 10.11 12.04
N VAL A 344 13.34 10.44 10.74
CA VAL A 344 13.05 11.79 10.27
C VAL A 344 11.66 12.25 10.75
N LEU A 345 10.64 11.38 10.57
CA LEU A 345 9.27 11.73 10.94
C LEU A 345 9.11 11.93 12.44
N GLU A 346 9.74 11.10 13.27
CA GLU A 346 9.79 11.25 14.72
C GLU A 346 10.50 12.55 15.14
N LYS A 347 11.63 12.86 14.51
CA LYS A 347 12.35 14.12 14.72
C LYS A 347 11.48 15.32 14.40
N VAL A 348 10.81 15.32 13.24
CA VAL A 348 9.92 16.41 12.81
C VAL A 348 8.71 16.51 13.74
N SER A 349 8.09 15.39 14.12
CA SER A 349 6.98 15.34 15.08
C SER A 349 7.34 16.06 16.38
N ARG A 350 8.47 15.69 16.99
CA ARG A 350 8.96 16.33 18.23
C ARG A 350 9.29 17.82 18.03
N ALA A 351 10.06 18.14 16.98
CA ALA A 351 10.52 19.52 16.73
C ALA A 351 9.40 20.50 16.33
N ARG A 352 8.28 20.00 15.82
CA ARG A 352 7.13 20.80 15.37
C ARG A 352 5.91 20.65 16.26
N GLU A 353 6.01 19.86 17.34
CA GLU A 353 4.89 19.56 18.24
C GLU A 353 3.65 19.09 17.44
N VAL A 354 3.85 18.10 16.55
CA VAL A 354 2.80 17.50 15.73
C VAL A 354 2.62 16.06 16.16
N PRO A 355 1.39 15.64 16.51
CA PRO A 355 1.15 14.24 16.85
C PRO A 355 1.57 13.28 15.74
N LEU A 356 2.16 12.14 16.14
CA LEU A 356 2.51 11.03 15.25
C LEU A 356 1.68 9.80 15.61
N VAL A 357 1.13 9.15 14.61
CA VAL A 357 0.57 7.80 14.67
C VAL A 357 1.53 6.89 13.91
N ASP A 358 2.10 5.96 14.63
CA ASP A 358 3.05 4.97 14.10
C ASP A 358 2.32 3.64 13.90
N SER A 359 1.96 3.34 12.67
CA SER A 359 1.20 2.15 12.31
C SER A 359 1.98 0.86 12.56
N ASN A 360 3.30 0.87 12.40
CA ASN A 360 4.15 -0.27 12.74
C ASN A 360 4.01 -0.64 14.22
N THR A 361 4.27 0.32 15.11
CA THR A 361 4.13 0.11 16.56
C THR A 361 2.71 -0.30 16.98
N LEU A 362 1.67 0.24 16.32
CA LEU A 362 0.28 -0.13 16.60
C LEU A 362 -0.01 -1.59 16.24
N ILE A 363 0.41 -2.03 15.07
CA ILE A 363 0.21 -3.39 14.57
C ILE A 363 0.99 -4.38 15.43
N ASP A 364 2.26 -4.09 15.73
CA ASP A 364 3.09 -4.95 16.57
C ASP A 364 2.50 -5.15 17.98
N ARG A 365 2.02 -4.07 18.59
CA ARG A 365 1.34 -4.16 19.90
C ARG A 365 0.06 -4.98 19.84
N ALA A 366 -0.74 -4.81 18.80
CA ALA A 366 -1.98 -5.56 18.62
C ALA A 366 -1.69 -7.05 18.41
N ARG A 367 -0.68 -7.39 17.59
CA ARG A 367 -0.21 -8.78 17.39
C ARG A 367 0.27 -9.40 18.71
N ALA A 368 1.17 -8.73 19.41
CA ALA A 368 1.69 -9.19 20.69
C ALA A 368 0.58 -9.40 21.74
N GLY A 369 -0.48 -8.59 21.70
CA GLY A 369 -1.66 -8.77 22.54
C GLY A 369 -2.39 -10.08 22.23
N ILE A 370 -2.62 -10.38 20.95
CA ILE A 370 -3.28 -11.62 20.52
C ILE A 370 -2.41 -12.84 20.88
N GLU A 371 -1.12 -12.80 20.60
CA GLU A 371 -0.17 -13.88 20.89
C GLU A 371 -0.15 -14.22 22.38
N ARG A 372 -0.17 -13.22 23.24
CA ARG A 372 -0.27 -13.41 24.70
C ARG A 372 -1.59 -14.06 25.09
N THR A 373 -2.70 -13.60 24.54
CA THR A 373 -4.01 -14.18 24.79
C THR A 373 -4.07 -15.64 24.35
N LEU A 374 -3.43 -16.00 23.23
CA LEU A 374 -3.32 -17.39 22.79
C LEU A 374 -2.52 -18.24 23.79
N GLU A 375 -1.38 -17.76 24.26
CA GLU A 375 -0.57 -18.47 25.28
C GLU A 375 -1.37 -18.73 26.57
N GLU A 376 -2.09 -17.71 27.04
CA GLU A 376 -2.94 -17.80 28.24
C GLU A 376 -4.14 -18.75 28.03
N THR A 377 -4.83 -18.64 26.90
CA THR A 377 -6.03 -19.44 26.59
C THR A 377 -5.70 -20.92 26.38
N LEU A 378 -4.56 -21.20 25.76
CA LEU A 378 -4.11 -22.56 25.46
C LEU A 378 -3.30 -23.18 26.59
N ASP A 379 -3.11 -22.47 27.70
CA ASP A 379 -2.32 -22.93 28.89
C ASP A 379 -0.92 -23.42 28.47
N LEU A 380 -0.26 -22.68 27.62
CA LEU A 380 1.07 -22.99 27.11
C LEU A 380 2.15 -22.42 28.01
N VAL A 381 3.33 -23.03 27.95
CA VAL A 381 4.51 -22.46 28.64
C VAL A 381 4.73 -21.03 28.14
N PRO A 382 4.69 -20.03 29.04
CA PRO A 382 4.90 -18.65 28.66
C PRO A 382 6.20 -18.45 27.90
N HIS A 383 6.19 -17.49 27.01
CA HIS A 383 7.39 -16.99 26.36
C HIS A 383 8.41 -16.56 27.44
N ALA A 384 9.54 -17.24 27.51
CA ALA A 384 10.61 -16.84 28.39
C ALA A 384 11.41 -15.71 27.71
N GLU A 385 11.27 -14.49 28.23
CA GLU A 385 12.26 -13.45 27.96
C GLU A 385 13.62 -13.96 28.40
N SER A 386 14.62 -13.82 27.53
CA SER A 386 15.90 -14.50 27.61
C SER A 386 16.65 -14.17 28.90
N GLU A 387 16.78 -15.15 29.77
CA GLU A 387 17.92 -15.22 30.66
C GLU A 387 19.10 -15.84 29.90
N ALA A 388 20.26 -15.23 30.02
CA ALA A 388 21.50 -15.47 29.29
C ALA A 388 21.94 -16.95 29.15
N ALA A 389 22.37 -17.38 27.94
CA ALA A 389 22.83 -18.73 27.63
C ALA A 389 24.24 -19.03 28.15
N ARG A 390 24.45 -20.23 28.69
CA ARG A 390 25.78 -20.74 28.99
C ARG A 390 26.50 -21.16 27.71
N ALA A 391 27.82 -21.26 27.73
CA ALA A 391 28.61 -21.73 26.59
C ALA A 391 28.04 -23.05 26.03
N GLY A 392 27.48 -23.03 24.84
CA GLY A 392 26.83 -24.16 24.19
C GLY A 392 25.73 -23.69 23.21
N GLU A 393 25.20 -24.60 22.43
CA GLU A 393 24.05 -24.33 21.58
C GLU A 393 22.77 -24.09 22.42
N VAL A 394 21.93 -23.24 21.96
CA VAL A 394 20.64 -22.91 22.57
C VAL A 394 19.53 -23.57 21.75
N GLU A 395 18.69 -24.38 22.39
CA GLU A 395 17.51 -24.95 21.76
C GLU A 395 16.42 -23.88 21.68
N VAL A 396 15.95 -23.54 20.46
CA VAL A 396 14.85 -22.61 20.23
C VAL A 396 13.66 -23.41 19.74
N VAL A 397 12.53 -23.23 20.42
CA VAL A 397 11.23 -23.80 20.05
C VAL A 397 10.39 -22.72 19.39
N PHE A 398 10.19 -22.85 18.10
CA PHE A 398 9.26 -22.02 17.31
C PHE A 398 7.85 -22.58 17.48
N ARG A 399 6.86 -21.70 17.64
CA ARG A 399 5.47 -22.08 17.84
C ARG A 399 4.55 -21.22 17.00
N VAL A 400 3.56 -21.84 16.32
CA VAL A 400 2.58 -21.13 15.53
C VAL A 400 1.19 -21.76 15.65
N TYR A 401 0.18 -20.94 15.92
CA TYR A 401 -1.20 -21.36 16.05
C TYR A 401 -1.97 -21.17 14.74
N SER A 402 -2.78 -22.16 14.36
CA SER A 402 -3.44 -22.20 13.03
C SER A 402 -4.90 -22.67 13.04
N GLU A 403 -5.67 -22.45 14.10
CA GLU A 403 -7.02 -22.99 14.22
C GLU A 403 -7.95 -22.61 13.07
N ASP A 404 -7.91 -21.37 12.63
CA ASP A 404 -8.86 -20.81 11.67
C ASP A 404 -8.60 -21.19 10.21
N ARG A 405 -7.62 -22.06 9.93
CA ARG A 405 -7.24 -22.36 8.57
C ARG A 405 -7.02 -23.84 8.34
N PRO A 406 -7.67 -24.41 7.32
CA PRO A 406 -7.41 -25.77 6.95
C PRO A 406 -5.94 -25.92 6.56
N VAL A 407 -5.20 -26.61 7.40
CA VAL A 407 -3.84 -27.03 7.11
C VAL A 407 -3.96 -28.26 6.21
N SER A 408 -3.52 -28.17 4.97
CA SER A 408 -3.72 -29.28 4.02
C SER A 408 -2.90 -30.51 4.39
N ARG A 409 -1.75 -30.35 5.07
CA ARG A 409 -0.90 -31.46 5.53
C ARG A 409 -0.14 -31.13 6.81
N ALA A 410 0.64 -30.04 6.80
CA ALA A 410 1.43 -29.56 7.91
C ALA A 410 1.72 -28.07 7.74
N ILE A 411 2.15 -27.42 8.82
CA ILE A 411 2.84 -26.14 8.75
C ILE A 411 4.33 -26.41 8.65
N TYR A 412 5.02 -25.58 7.90
CA TYR A 412 6.45 -25.64 7.69
C TYR A 412 7.07 -24.32 8.09
N ILE A 413 8.28 -24.37 8.65
CA ILE A 413 9.11 -23.19 8.87
C ILE A 413 10.17 -23.12 7.76
N SER A 414 10.39 -21.92 7.21
CA SER A 414 11.43 -21.67 6.22
C SER A 414 12.21 -20.42 6.62
N GLY A 415 13.53 -20.52 6.73
CA GLY A 415 14.36 -19.40 7.15
C GLY A 415 15.78 -19.45 6.60
N ILE A 416 16.49 -18.34 6.74
CA ILE A 416 17.88 -18.22 6.26
C ILE A 416 18.83 -18.88 7.30
N HIS A 417 18.78 -20.18 7.37
CA HIS A 417 19.68 -21.02 8.17
C HIS A 417 19.48 -22.49 7.77
N PRO A 418 20.53 -23.36 7.71
CA PRO A 418 20.39 -24.77 7.34
C PRO A 418 19.33 -25.53 8.14
N LYS A 419 19.25 -25.31 9.44
CA LYS A 419 18.25 -25.92 10.33
C LYS A 419 16.82 -25.38 10.10
N LEU A 420 16.65 -24.31 9.32
CA LEU A 420 15.38 -23.75 8.89
C LEU A 420 15.16 -23.91 7.37
N GLY A 421 15.90 -24.82 6.73
CA GLY A 421 15.73 -25.17 5.31
C GLY A 421 16.37 -24.20 4.31
N ASP A 422 17.32 -23.36 4.71
CA ASP A 422 18.08 -22.43 3.84
C ASP A 422 17.19 -21.57 2.93
N GLY A 423 16.02 -21.17 3.42
CA GLY A 423 15.05 -20.38 2.66
C GLY A 423 14.23 -21.20 1.66
N ILE A 424 14.32 -22.52 1.68
CA ILE A 424 13.47 -23.39 0.84
C ILE A 424 12.14 -23.62 1.56
N PRO A 425 11.00 -23.18 0.99
CA PRO A 425 9.70 -23.37 1.60
C PRO A 425 9.29 -24.85 1.61
N ASN A 426 8.45 -25.21 2.60
CA ASN A 426 7.88 -26.55 2.77
C ASN A 426 8.92 -27.68 2.93
N GLN A 427 10.14 -27.36 3.35
CA GLN A 427 11.20 -28.35 3.57
C GLN A 427 11.26 -28.83 5.02
N VAL A 428 11.09 -27.92 5.99
CA VAL A 428 11.17 -28.20 7.42
C VAL A 428 9.76 -28.20 8.01
N ALA A 429 9.22 -29.40 8.26
CA ALA A 429 7.89 -29.56 8.82
C ALA A 429 7.88 -29.22 10.32
N MET A 430 6.80 -28.61 10.79
CA MET A 430 6.46 -28.45 12.21
C MET A 430 5.52 -29.57 12.65
N ASN A 431 5.38 -29.77 13.94
CA ASN A 431 4.62 -30.86 14.53
C ASN A 431 3.50 -30.32 15.43
N ASP A 432 2.34 -30.99 15.41
CA ASP A 432 1.19 -30.80 16.31
C ASP A 432 0.77 -32.17 16.86
N ASP A 433 1.77 -32.95 17.36
CA ASP A 433 1.62 -34.34 17.79
C ASP A 433 2.11 -34.62 19.22
N GLY A 434 2.45 -33.56 19.98
CA GLY A 434 3.01 -33.64 21.31
C GLY A 434 4.50 -33.98 21.34
N THR A 435 5.21 -33.91 20.21
CA THR A 435 6.64 -34.23 20.09
C THR A 435 7.44 -33.06 19.49
N HIS A 436 8.79 -33.18 19.44
CA HIS A 436 9.67 -32.21 18.78
C HIS A 436 9.51 -30.76 19.21
N GLY A 437 9.19 -30.53 20.49
CA GLY A 437 8.96 -29.22 21.06
C GLY A 437 7.48 -28.84 21.17
N ASP A 438 6.60 -29.60 20.51
CA ASP A 438 5.19 -29.50 20.74
C ASP A 438 4.79 -30.03 22.13
N GLN A 439 3.87 -29.32 22.80
CA GLN A 439 3.51 -29.59 24.18
C GLN A 439 2.23 -30.43 24.30
N ARG A 440 1.35 -30.37 23.31
CA ARG A 440 0.05 -31.04 23.33
C ARG A 440 -0.42 -31.37 21.92
N ALA A 441 -0.62 -32.63 21.64
CA ALA A 441 -1.11 -33.08 20.34
C ALA A 441 -2.50 -32.53 20.02
N GLY A 442 -2.68 -32.00 18.81
CA GLY A 442 -3.97 -31.59 18.25
C GLY A 442 -4.55 -30.32 18.87
N ASP A 443 -3.73 -29.47 19.48
CA ASP A 443 -4.16 -28.16 19.98
C ASP A 443 -4.01 -27.02 18.97
N HIS A 444 -3.62 -27.37 17.75
CA HIS A 444 -3.36 -26.46 16.62
C HIS A 444 -2.16 -25.53 16.83
N VAL A 445 -1.31 -25.81 17.82
CA VAL A 445 -0.02 -25.13 18.02
C VAL A 445 1.10 -25.95 17.43
N TRP A 446 1.42 -25.68 16.21
CA TRP A 446 2.50 -26.34 15.50
C TRP A 446 3.86 -25.88 16.03
N SER A 447 4.72 -26.81 16.38
CA SER A 447 6.00 -26.54 17.01
C SER A 447 7.18 -27.13 16.22
N TYR A 448 8.32 -26.46 16.29
CA TYR A 448 9.58 -26.94 15.76
C TYR A 448 10.73 -26.53 16.69
N ALA A 449 11.52 -27.51 17.13
CA ALA A 449 12.66 -27.29 17.99
C ALA A 449 13.99 -27.52 17.25
N ALA A 450 14.92 -26.57 17.35
CA ALA A 450 16.28 -26.72 16.82
C ALA A 450 17.28 -25.94 17.66
N THR A 451 18.55 -26.39 17.66
CA THR A 451 19.64 -25.77 18.40
C THR A 451 20.40 -24.78 17.54
N PHE A 452 20.79 -23.65 18.10
CA PHE A 452 21.54 -22.61 17.40
C PHE A 452 22.67 -22.07 18.28
N SER A 453 23.75 -21.60 17.67
CA SER A 453 24.81 -20.89 18.38
C SER A 453 24.32 -19.55 18.93
N PRO A 454 24.73 -19.14 20.13
CA PRO A 454 24.43 -17.81 20.65
C PRO A 454 24.85 -16.70 19.68
N GLY A 455 24.01 -15.65 19.57
CA GLY A 455 24.22 -14.55 18.64
C GLY A 455 23.76 -14.81 17.20
N THR A 456 23.29 -16.04 16.88
CA THR A 456 22.75 -16.33 15.54
C THR A 456 21.52 -15.47 15.26
N ARG A 457 21.52 -14.76 14.13
CA ARG A 457 20.35 -14.03 13.65
C ARG A 457 19.52 -14.93 12.75
N LEU A 458 18.25 -15.12 13.12
CA LEU A 458 17.31 -15.97 12.40
C LEU A 458 16.25 -15.10 11.72
N PHE A 459 16.01 -15.40 10.44
CA PHE A 459 14.94 -14.82 9.65
C PHE A 459 14.11 -15.97 9.12
N TYR A 460 12.80 -15.98 9.41
CA TYR A 460 11.94 -17.09 9.04
C TYR A 460 10.50 -16.68 8.74
N VAL A 461 9.80 -17.54 8.04
CA VAL A 461 8.38 -17.46 7.69
C VAL A 461 7.76 -18.84 7.84
N TYR A 462 6.44 -18.92 7.84
CA TYR A 462 5.72 -20.20 7.82
C TYR A 462 5.02 -20.41 6.48
N THR A 463 4.85 -21.68 6.10
CA THR A 463 4.11 -22.10 4.90
C THR A 463 3.24 -23.32 5.21
N ASN A 464 2.20 -23.58 4.42
CA ASN A 464 1.31 -24.73 4.64
C ASN A 464 0.92 -25.53 3.39
N SER A 465 1.59 -25.33 2.24
CA SER A 465 1.17 -25.97 0.97
C SER A 465 1.69 -27.36 0.73
N GLY A 466 2.76 -27.75 1.36
CA GLY A 466 3.30 -29.11 1.31
C GLY A 466 4.15 -29.50 0.10
N GLU A 467 4.37 -28.63 -0.89
CA GLU A 467 5.32 -28.90 -1.97
C GLU A 467 6.66 -28.20 -1.74
N ILE A 468 7.73 -28.98 -1.61
CA ILE A 468 9.09 -28.45 -1.38
C ILE A 468 9.49 -27.51 -2.52
N GLY A 469 10.04 -26.34 -2.15
CA GLY A 469 10.47 -25.32 -3.10
C GLY A 469 9.37 -24.41 -3.63
N ARG A 470 8.09 -24.64 -3.28
CA ARG A 470 6.98 -23.76 -3.66
C ARG A 470 6.54 -22.86 -2.51
N TRP A 471 6.47 -21.57 -2.78
CA TRP A 471 5.97 -20.55 -1.85
C TRP A 471 4.42 -20.48 -1.81
N THR A 472 3.77 -21.63 -1.89
CA THR A 472 2.33 -21.73 -1.73
C THR A 472 1.96 -21.80 -0.25
N GLY A 473 0.80 -21.21 0.13
CA GLY A 473 0.37 -21.16 1.53
C GLY A 473 1.33 -20.41 2.44
N LEU A 474 2.00 -19.38 1.91
CA LEU A 474 2.88 -18.52 2.67
C LEU A 474 2.07 -17.76 3.73
N ASP A 475 2.50 -17.86 4.97
CA ASP A 475 2.03 -16.99 6.03
C ASP A 475 2.69 -15.61 5.84
N ILE A 476 1.89 -14.68 5.38
CA ILE A 476 2.34 -13.30 5.22
C ILE A 476 1.64 -12.49 6.30
N PRO A 477 2.31 -12.04 7.29
CA PRO A 477 2.46 -10.62 7.41
C PRO A 477 3.91 -10.18 7.29
N ASP A 478 4.85 -10.95 7.74
CA ASP A 478 6.22 -10.43 7.80
C ASP A 478 7.25 -11.56 7.88
N ILE A 479 8.49 -11.26 7.49
CA ILE A 479 9.63 -12.10 7.82
C ILE A 479 9.91 -11.88 9.30
N ARG A 480 9.70 -12.93 10.09
CA ARG A 480 9.96 -12.92 11.51
C ARG A 480 11.45 -12.92 11.76
N ARG A 481 11.86 -12.21 12.79
CA ARG A 481 13.27 -12.03 13.16
C ARG A 481 13.47 -12.44 14.59
N PHE A 482 14.57 -13.13 14.84
CA PHE A 482 14.98 -13.50 16.18
C PHE A 482 16.49 -13.60 16.25
N THR A 483 17.09 -12.95 17.23
CA THR A 483 18.52 -13.14 17.54
C THR A 483 18.62 -14.06 18.76
N VAL A 484 19.31 -15.18 18.58
CA VAL A 484 19.58 -16.10 19.67
C VAL A 484 20.44 -15.37 20.72
N PRO A 485 20.03 -15.31 21.99
CA PRO A 485 20.77 -14.55 23.00
C PRO A 485 22.25 -14.93 23.08
N ALA A 486 23.11 -13.92 23.14
CA ALA A 486 24.55 -14.10 23.21
C ALA A 486 25.07 -14.35 24.64
N GLU A 487 24.26 -14.00 25.64
CA GLU A 487 24.66 -14.08 27.06
C GLU A 487 24.27 -15.40 27.72
N LYS A 488 24.98 -15.77 28.77
CA LYS A 488 24.93 -17.08 29.44
C LYS A 488 23.63 -17.35 30.19
N GLY A 489 22.78 -18.27 29.72
CA GLY A 489 21.51 -18.65 30.37
C GLY A 489 20.92 -19.98 29.87
N LYS A 490 19.64 -20.20 30.03
CA LYS A 490 18.94 -21.48 29.82
C LYS A 490 19.19 -22.06 28.43
N GLY A 491 19.48 -23.35 28.35
CA GLY A 491 19.71 -24.06 27.10
C GLY A 491 18.49 -24.21 26.18
N LYS A 492 17.32 -23.71 26.59
CA LYS A 492 16.04 -23.82 25.81
C LYS A 492 15.24 -22.54 25.91
N ILE A 493 14.77 -22.05 24.76
CA ILE A 493 13.94 -20.85 24.60
C ILE A 493 12.68 -21.20 23.84
N TYR A 494 11.53 -20.90 24.39
CA TYR A 494 10.26 -20.93 23.69
C TYR A 494 9.99 -19.57 23.06
N ARG A 495 9.78 -19.55 21.74
CA ARG A 495 9.30 -18.35 21.07
C ARG A 495 7.82 -18.10 21.45
N PRO A 496 7.31 -16.87 21.39
CA PRO A 496 5.88 -16.60 21.49
C PRO A 496 5.09 -17.52 20.56
N VAL A 497 3.85 -17.84 20.92
CA VAL A 497 2.95 -18.49 19.97
C VAL A 497 2.55 -17.47 18.91
N GLU A 498 3.13 -17.58 17.75
CA GLU A 498 2.82 -16.74 16.61
C GLU A 498 1.52 -17.24 15.95
N SER A 499 0.72 -16.35 15.36
CA SER A 499 -0.49 -16.76 14.63
C SER A 499 -0.16 -17.00 13.16
N PHE A 500 -0.58 -18.16 12.64
CA PHE A 500 -0.51 -18.42 11.21
C PHE A 500 -1.62 -17.66 10.49
N GLY A 501 -1.25 -16.96 9.43
CA GLY A 501 -2.19 -16.21 8.63
C GLY A 501 -1.96 -14.69 8.70
N LYS A 502 -2.80 -13.97 8.00
CA LYS A 502 -2.59 -12.55 7.69
C LYS A 502 -3.08 -11.65 8.81
N MET A 503 -2.51 -11.77 9.99
CA MET A 503 -2.87 -10.88 11.09
C MET A 503 -2.50 -9.44 10.76
N TYR A 504 -3.50 -8.58 10.58
CA TYR A 504 -3.36 -7.17 10.20
C TYR A 504 -2.71 -6.87 8.86
N MET A 505 -2.32 -7.90 8.06
CA MET A 505 -1.60 -7.70 6.81
C MET A 505 -2.34 -8.28 5.60
N GLN A 506 -2.05 -7.74 4.42
CA GLN A 506 -2.46 -8.26 3.13
C GLN A 506 -1.49 -9.34 2.62
N ALA A 507 -1.90 -10.01 1.54
CA ALA A 507 -1.09 -11.02 0.90
C ALA A 507 0.25 -10.50 0.37
N ASP A 508 0.31 -9.23 0.02
CA ASP A 508 1.52 -8.60 -0.52
C ASP A 508 2.63 -8.36 0.52
N GLY A 509 2.30 -8.44 1.82
CA GLY A 509 3.22 -8.15 2.90
C GLY A 509 3.61 -6.68 3.05
N TRP A 510 2.98 -5.77 2.27
CA TRP A 510 3.29 -4.35 2.24
C TRP A 510 2.17 -3.50 2.82
N HIS A 511 0.93 -3.93 2.66
CA HIS A 511 -0.24 -3.19 3.09
C HIS A 511 -0.94 -3.91 4.22
N THR A 512 -1.51 -3.11 5.11
CA THR A 512 -2.35 -3.65 6.17
C THR A 512 -3.72 -4.05 5.63
N ASN A 513 -4.38 -4.99 6.31
CA ASN A 513 -5.75 -5.40 6.00
C ASN A 513 -6.79 -4.47 6.66
N ALA A 514 -8.07 -4.80 6.52
CA ALA A 514 -9.16 -4.00 7.09
C ALA A 514 -9.04 -3.80 8.62
N ALA A 515 -8.58 -4.82 9.35
CA ALA A 515 -8.40 -4.72 10.80
C ALA A 515 -7.25 -3.76 11.17
N GLY A 516 -6.15 -3.77 10.42
CA GLY A 516 -5.07 -2.82 10.65
C GLY A 516 -5.44 -1.39 10.27
N TYR A 517 -6.21 -1.18 9.19
CA TYR A 517 -6.76 0.13 8.86
C TYR A 517 -7.69 0.66 9.96
N GLU A 518 -8.44 -0.21 10.62
CA GLU A 518 -9.25 0.16 11.77
C GLU A 518 -8.41 0.61 12.97
N LEU A 519 -7.30 -0.08 13.27
CA LEU A 519 -6.35 0.34 14.31
C LEU A 519 -5.81 1.75 14.04
N ILE A 520 -5.45 2.04 12.79
CA ILE A 520 -4.97 3.37 12.39
C ILE A 520 -6.07 4.41 12.58
N ALA A 521 -7.28 4.14 12.11
CA ALA A 521 -8.43 5.04 12.26
C ALA A 521 -8.71 5.36 13.75
N ARG A 522 -8.73 4.36 14.63
CA ARG A 522 -8.90 4.53 16.08
C ARG A 522 -7.79 5.38 16.70
N ALA A 523 -6.54 5.12 16.32
CA ALA A 523 -5.41 5.90 16.83
C ALA A 523 -5.46 7.36 16.39
N VAL A 524 -5.89 7.65 15.16
CA VAL A 524 -6.13 9.02 14.67
C VAL A 524 -7.29 9.65 15.41
N LEU A 525 -8.41 8.95 15.60
CA LEU A 525 -9.57 9.42 16.36
C LEU A 525 -9.16 9.86 17.78
N GLU A 526 -8.39 9.03 18.48
CA GLU A 526 -7.91 9.38 19.84
C GLU A 526 -7.03 10.64 19.84
N LYS A 527 -6.20 10.86 18.81
CA LYS A 527 -5.45 12.11 18.68
C LYS A 527 -6.37 13.32 18.44
N LEU A 528 -7.40 13.16 17.59
CA LEU A 528 -8.38 14.20 17.30
C LEU A 528 -9.22 14.55 18.53
N LYS A 529 -9.66 13.57 19.32
CA LYS A 529 -10.42 13.78 20.58
C LYS A 529 -9.65 14.63 21.58
N ASN A 530 -8.33 14.51 21.60
CA ASN A 530 -7.45 15.27 22.48
C ASN A 530 -6.98 16.61 21.89
N ASP A 531 -7.43 16.98 20.68
CA ASP A 531 -7.04 18.21 20.01
C ASP A 531 -7.94 19.38 20.41
N GLY A 532 -7.35 20.51 20.76
CA GLY A 532 -8.08 21.70 21.22
C GLY A 532 -8.95 22.35 20.13
N LYS A 533 -8.63 22.18 18.83
CA LYS A 533 -9.45 22.71 17.73
C LYS A 533 -10.69 21.87 17.53
N VAL A 534 -10.56 20.55 17.58
CA VAL A 534 -11.68 19.62 17.53
C VAL A 534 -12.62 19.86 18.70
N ASN A 535 -12.09 19.98 19.91
CA ASN A 535 -12.89 20.24 21.10
C ASN A 535 -13.66 21.58 21.04
N ARG A 536 -13.06 22.64 20.50
CA ARG A 536 -13.77 23.92 20.26
C ARG A 536 -14.89 23.76 19.25
N TYR A 537 -14.66 23.03 18.16
CA TYR A 537 -15.69 22.75 17.15
C TYR A 537 -16.87 21.98 17.76
N LEU A 538 -16.60 20.89 18.50
CA LEU A 538 -17.63 20.10 19.19
C LEU A 538 -18.44 20.93 20.21
N ALA A 539 -17.77 21.79 20.97
CA ALA A 539 -18.46 22.69 21.90
C ALA A 539 -19.40 23.68 21.18
N GLN A 540 -19.04 24.13 19.99
CA GLN A 540 -19.89 25.02 19.18
C GLN A 540 -21.08 24.29 18.60
N THR A 541 -20.90 23.07 18.09
CA THR A 541 -22.00 22.25 17.52
C THR A 541 -22.97 21.80 18.60
N GLY A 542 -22.50 21.41 19.79
CA GLY A 542 -23.36 21.10 20.94
C GLY A 542 -24.22 22.27 21.38
N ARG A 543 -23.67 23.48 21.40
CA ARG A 543 -24.45 24.73 21.69
C ARG A 543 -25.50 25.01 20.62
N ARG A 544 -25.18 24.83 19.33
CA ARG A 544 -26.15 24.98 18.23
C ARG A 544 -27.28 23.96 18.32
N ALA A 545 -26.99 22.71 18.65
CA ALA A 545 -27.99 21.67 18.82
C ALA A 545 -28.95 21.95 20.00
N ILE A 546 -28.44 22.48 21.11
CA ILE A 546 -29.26 22.90 22.25
C ILE A 546 -30.12 24.12 21.89
N PHE A 547 -29.59 25.07 21.13
CA PHE A 547 -30.32 26.26 20.69
C PHE A 547 -31.47 25.88 19.75
N ASN A 548 -31.22 25.02 18.77
CA ASN A 548 -32.23 24.53 17.84
C ASN A 548 -33.30 23.65 18.49
N ARG A 549 -33.03 23.02 19.65
CA ARG A 549 -34.04 22.28 20.43
C ARG A 549 -34.87 23.16 21.34
N ARG A 550 -34.37 24.35 21.71
CA ARG A 550 -35.09 25.29 22.60
C ARG A 550 -36.03 26.21 21.87
N ASP A 551 -36.02 26.24 20.53
CA ASP A 551 -36.84 27.16 19.73
C ASP A 551 -37.56 26.46 18.56
N PRO A 552 -38.50 25.51 18.86
CA PRO A 552 -39.34 24.96 17.82
C PRO A 552 -40.43 25.95 17.38
N ASP A 553 -40.75 27.02 18.17
CA ASP A 553 -41.94 27.87 17.97
C ASP A 553 -41.67 29.18 17.23
N MET A 554 -40.43 29.54 16.88
CA MET A 554 -40.16 30.78 16.15
C MET A 554 -40.26 30.66 14.61
N ARG A 555 -40.71 29.54 14.08
CA ARG A 555 -40.94 29.38 12.63
C ARG A 555 -42.39 29.56 12.16
N SER A 556 -43.31 29.90 13.05
CA SER A 556 -44.75 30.01 12.70
C SER A 556 -45.36 31.40 12.80
N THR A 557 -44.58 32.47 12.94
CA THR A 557 -45.18 33.84 12.89
C THR A 557 -44.48 34.67 11.81
N GLY A 558 -44.96 34.51 10.59
CA GLY A 558 -44.47 35.34 9.49
C GLY A 558 -45.12 35.02 8.15
N THR A 559 -46.47 35.06 8.06
CA THR A 559 -47.22 35.44 6.87
C THR A 559 -48.71 35.39 7.18
N GLU A 560 -49.24 36.52 7.57
CA GLU A 560 -50.59 36.97 7.24
C GLU A 560 -50.64 38.48 7.53
N GLY A 561 -50.71 39.24 6.45
CA GLY A 561 -50.86 40.68 6.49
C GLY A 561 -50.45 41.31 5.16
#